data_b94b27f79158926af41d02b1d636bc25
#
_entry.id   b94b27f79158926af41d02b1d636bc25
#
_cell.length_a   1.000
_cell.length_b   1.000
_cell.length_c   1.000
_cell.angle_alpha   90.00
_cell.angle_beta   90.00
_cell.angle_gamma   90.00
#
_symmetry.space_group_name_H-M   'P 1'
#
loop_
_entity.id
_entity.type
_entity.pdbx_description
1 polymer ?
#
loop_
_entity_poly.entity_id
_entity_poly.type
_entity_poly.pdbx_seq_one_letter_code
_entity_poly.pdbx_strand_id
1 'polypeptide(L)'
;FPFAYDYADNDPDASPTGEAGSHGTHVAGITAGNAGEIVGIAPDAQIIVAKVARSSNGGIPDSALLAALDDMVILHPDVVNLSLGQTGGMDNEADSMYATVFKNLQAAGVTVNAAAGNEYTAGYGNLSGKNLPYASDPDSSVLCEPASYSSVVSVASVDNSLAHSAFTVGDRNIAYQRAGGADGQKMPDLSDLTGGPFEYVDGGIGSPEDGAALKAKYPEGLAGKIVLVKRGSLTFQDKFNNIAGSKPAGFIVYNNVPGDSLVVMSLATDGVPAAFISQADGEAMLAAADHRLNVVPGKVVPPSSKYSMSSFSSWGVTPDLRLKPEVAAPGGNIYSSVPGGTYEFMSGTSMATPQMAGVSTVVLERVQNDPLFASMSAREKVDVVQNL
;
A
#
# COMPACT_ATOMS: atom_id res chain seq x y z
N PHE A 1 -17.96 8.23 14.55
CA PHE A 1 -18.50 7.12 13.73
C PHE A 1 -19.97 6.92 14.07
N PRO A 2 -20.91 7.08 13.11
CA PRO A 2 -22.34 6.84 13.36
C PRO A 2 -22.66 5.34 13.54
N PHE A 3 -21.82 4.45 13.00
CA PHE A 3 -21.95 3.00 13.14
C PHE A 3 -20.57 2.34 13.06
N ALA A 4 -20.35 1.32 13.88
CA ALA A 4 -19.16 0.47 13.84
C ALA A 4 -19.54 -0.94 14.32
N TYR A 5 -19.10 -1.99 13.59
CA TYR A 5 -19.35 -3.38 13.94
C TYR A 5 -18.26 -4.31 13.39
N ASP A 6 -17.91 -5.34 14.15
CA ASP A 6 -17.00 -6.41 13.74
C ASP A 6 -17.81 -7.61 13.23
N TYR A 7 -17.89 -7.75 11.91
CA TYR A 7 -18.58 -8.85 11.24
C TYR A 7 -17.76 -10.15 11.23
N ALA A 8 -16.44 -10.05 11.39
CA ALA A 8 -15.57 -11.22 11.36
C ALA A 8 -15.57 -12.00 12.68
N ASP A 9 -15.60 -11.29 13.80
CA ASP A 9 -15.62 -11.84 15.15
C ASP A 9 -17.03 -11.73 15.79
N ASN A 10 -17.98 -11.09 15.07
CA ASN A 10 -19.41 -10.96 15.41
C ASN A 10 -19.63 -10.27 16.76
N ASP A 11 -19.05 -9.08 16.92
CA ASP A 11 -19.20 -8.26 18.11
C ASP A 11 -19.20 -6.74 17.77
N PRO A 12 -19.60 -5.86 18.72
CA PRO A 12 -19.64 -4.42 18.47
C PRO A 12 -18.28 -3.73 18.53
N ASP A 13 -17.18 -4.43 18.80
CA ASP A 13 -15.84 -3.84 18.93
C ASP A 13 -15.06 -3.87 17.59
N ALA A 14 -15.24 -2.84 16.78
CA ALA A 14 -14.49 -2.66 15.54
C ALA A 14 -13.11 -2.04 15.75
N SER A 15 -12.55 -2.07 16.95
CA SER A 15 -11.21 -1.55 17.25
C SER A 15 -10.14 -2.27 16.42
N PRO A 16 -9.08 -1.57 16.03
CA PRO A 16 -7.98 -2.17 15.28
C PRO A 16 -7.22 -3.15 16.17
N THR A 17 -7.20 -4.43 15.78
CA THR A 17 -6.55 -5.51 16.52
C THR A 17 -5.82 -6.44 15.56
N GLY A 18 -4.83 -7.21 16.08
CA GLY A 18 -4.06 -8.18 15.32
C GLY A 18 -3.11 -7.56 14.28
N GLU A 19 -2.54 -8.39 13.42
CA GLU A 19 -1.55 -8.00 12.41
C GLU A 19 -2.10 -7.00 11.36
N ALA A 20 -3.38 -7.03 11.09
CA ALA A 20 -4.04 -6.12 10.15
C ALA A 20 -4.56 -4.82 10.79
N GLY A 21 -4.32 -4.60 12.08
CA GLY A 21 -4.96 -3.54 12.86
C GLY A 21 -4.67 -2.12 12.37
N SER A 22 -3.52 -1.85 11.77
CA SER A 22 -3.17 -0.52 11.26
C SER A 22 -3.78 -0.20 9.90
N HIS A 23 -4.07 -1.22 9.06
CA HIS A 23 -4.49 -1.02 7.68
C HIS A 23 -5.80 -0.23 7.56
N GLY A 24 -6.86 -0.64 8.29
CA GLY A 24 -8.17 0.03 8.26
C GLY A 24 -8.10 1.47 8.77
N THR A 25 -7.30 1.74 9.82
CA THR A 25 -7.07 3.10 10.34
C THR A 25 -6.36 3.97 9.31
N HIS A 26 -5.37 3.41 8.62
CA HIS A 26 -4.64 4.12 7.56
C HIS A 26 -5.57 4.48 6.39
N VAL A 27 -6.39 3.55 5.94
CA VAL A 27 -7.40 3.73 4.90
C VAL A 27 -8.42 4.82 5.29
N ALA A 28 -8.96 4.76 6.50
CA ALA A 28 -9.92 5.76 6.99
C ALA A 28 -9.29 7.17 7.04
N GLY A 29 -8.03 7.27 7.44
CA GLY A 29 -7.28 8.53 7.47
C GLY A 29 -7.12 9.15 6.08
N ILE A 30 -6.88 8.36 5.04
CA ILE A 30 -6.79 8.84 3.65
C ILE A 30 -8.13 9.40 3.19
N THR A 31 -9.24 8.73 3.50
CA THR A 31 -10.55 9.18 3.07
C THR A 31 -11.00 10.43 3.82
N ALA A 32 -10.97 10.42 5.16
CA ALA A 32 -11.64 11.41 5.99
C ALA A 32 -10.83 11.84 7.23
N GLY A 33 -9.50 11.69 7.24
CA GLY A 33 -8.68 12.24 8.30
C GLY A 33 -8.86 13.76 8.42
N ASN A 34 -9.06 14.26 9.64
CA ASN A 34 -9.27 15.70 9.88
C ASN A 34 -8.64 16.12 11.21
N ALA A 35 -7.46 15.64 11.49
CA ALA A 35 -6.71 16.05 12.70
C ALA A 35 -5.21 15.72 12.57
N GLY A 36 -4.40 16.40 13.35
CA GLY A 36 -2.96 16.15 13.42
C GLY A 36 -2.21 16.54 12.15
N GLU A 37 -1.47 15.59 11.59
CA GLU A 37 -0.56 15.84 10.46
C GLU A 37 -1.20 15.58 9.09
N ILE A 38 -2.41 15.04 9.05
CA ILE A 38 -3.08 14.67 7.79
C ILE A 38 -4.45 15.32 7.65
N VAL A 39 -4.80 15.58 6.39
CA VAL A 39 -6.15 15.93 5.95
C VAL A 39 -6.53 14.95 4.84
N GLY A 40 -7.60 14.19 5.05
CA GLY A 40 -8.16 13.28 4.06
C GLY A 40 -8.81 14.01 2.91
N ILE A 41 -9.19 13.26 1.88
CA ILE A 41 -9.82 13.84 0.67
C ILE A 41 -11.22 14.42 0.98
N ALA A 42 -11.96 13.79 1.87
CA ALA A 42 -13.29 14.24 2.33
C ALA A 42 -13.30 14.37 3.87
N PRO A 43 -12.64 15.41 4.43
CA PRO A 43 -12.35 15.49 5.86
C PRO A 43 -13.60 15.68 6.73
N ASP A 44 -14.71 16.15 6.16
CA ASP A 44 -15.97 16.32 6.85
C ASP A 44 -16.94 15.14 6.68
N ALA A 45 -16.52 14.08 5.97
CA ALA A 45 -17.32 12.88 5.80
C ALA A 45 -17.48 12.09 7.11
N GLN A 46 -18.65 11.54 7.31
CA GLN A 46 -18.91 10.58 8.39
C GLN A 46 -18.47 9.17 7.95
N ILE A 47 -17.74 8.48 8.82
CA ILE A 47 -17.24 7.13 8.54
C ILE A 47 -18.12 6.09 9.22
N ILE A 48 -18.60 5.12 8.45
CA ILE A 48 -19.15 3.84 8.94
C ILE A 48 -18.02 2.82 8.90
N VAL A 49 -17.81 2.08 9.99
CA VAL A 49 -16.78 1.06 10.09
C VAL A 49 -17.41 -0.33 10.11
N ALA A 50 -17.12 -1.12 9.08
CA ALA A 50 -17.43 -2.55 9.03
C ALA A 50 -16.11 -3.32 9.06
N LYS A 51 -15.73 -3.86 10.23
CA LYS A 51 -14.55 -4.69 10.37
C LYS A 51 -14.90 -6.10 9.89
N VAL A 52 -14.20 -6.56 8.85
CA VAL A 52 -14.43 -7.86 8.20
C VAL A 52 -13.21 -8.79 8.31
N ALA A 53 -12.12 -8.31 8.89
CA ALA A 53 -10.92 -9.10 9.13
C ALA A 53 -10.89 -9.62 10.58
N ARG A 54 -10.63 -10.93 10.75
CA ARG A 54 -10.52 -11.55 12.07
C ARG A 54 -9.35 -10.98 12.86
N SER A 55 -9.58 -10.71 14.12
CA SER A 55 -8.55 -10.25 15.06
C SER A 55 -7.42 -11.26 15.25
N SER A 56 -7.70 -12.54 15.05
CA SER A 56 -6.74 -13.63 15.32
C SER A 56 -5.67 -13.82 14.23
N ASN A 57 -5.99 -13.53 12.94
CA ASN A 57 -5.10 -13.84 11.82
C ASN A 57 -5.26 -12.92 10.60
N GLY A 58 -6.07 -11.87 10.70
CA GLY A 58 -6.32 -10.93 9.59
C GLY A 58 -7.09 -11.50 8.40
N GLY A 59 -7.51 -12.76 8.45
CA GLY A 59 -8.26 -13.41 7.37
C GLY A 59 -9.68 -12.84 7.26
N ILE A 60 -10.16 -12.67 6.03
CA ILE A 60 -11.49 -12.12 5.73
C ILE A 60 -12.42 -13.25 5.29
N PRO A 61 -13.37 -13.71 6.13
CA PRO A 61 -14.35 -14.69 5.70
C PRO A 61 -15.36 -14.07 4.72
N ASP A 62 -15.71 -14.79 3.66
CA ASP A 62 -16.74 -14.36 2.71
C ASP A 62 -18.07 -14.04 3.41
N SER A 63 -18.43 -14.83 4.41
CA SER A 63 -19.66 -14.60 5.19
C SER A 63 -19.66 -13.26 5.93
N ALA A 64 -18.50 -12.82 6.44
CA ALA A 64 -18.37 -11.54 7.12
C ALA A 64 -18.46 -10.37 6.13
N LEU A 65 -17.77 -10.49 5.00
CA LEU A 65 -17.79 -9.47 3.96
C LEU A 65 -19.20 -9.33 3.35
N LEU A 66 -19.87 -10.44 3.02
CA LEU A 66 -21.21 -10.43 2.48
C LEU A 66 -22.23 -9.85 3.47
N ALA A 67 -22.15 -10.21 4.76
CA ALA A 67 -23.04 -9.66 5.79
C ALA A 67 -22.82 -8.14 5.96
N ALA A 68 -21.58 -7.69 5.95
CA ALA A 68 -21.26 -6.27 6.00
C ALA A 68 -21.83 -5.50 4.79
N LEU A 69 -21.66 -6.05 3.58
CA LEU A 69 -22.16 -5.41 2.36
C LEU A 69 -23.71 -5.41 2.30
N ASP A 70 -24.37 -6.45 2.80
CA ASP A 70 -25.84 -6.52 2.87
C ASP A 70 -26.38 -5.45 3.83
N ASP A 71 -25.75 -5.28 4.99
CA ASP A 71 -26.11 -4.21 5.92
C ASP A 71 -25.87 -2.81 5.33
N MET A 72 -24.89 -2.61 4.43
CA MET A 72 -24.69 -1.33 3.75
C MET A 72 -25.85 -0.98 2.81
N VAL A 73 -26.61 -1.95 2.30
CA VAL A 73 -27.86 -1.69 1.56
C VAL A 73 -28.91 -1.04 2.47
N ILE A 74 -28.92 -1.41 3.78
CA ILE A 74 -29.85 -0.91 4.77
C ILE A 74 -29.37 0.41 5.40
N LEU A 75 -28.08 0.48 5.75
CA LEU A 75 -27.44 1.66 6.35
C LEU A 75 -27.30 2.81 5.35
N HIS A 76 -27.30 2.48 4.06
CA HIS A 76 -27.32 3.42 2.95
C HIS A 76 -26.20 4.49 2.98
N PRO A 77 -24.91 4.09 3.06
CA PRO A 77 -23.84 5.03 2.89
C PRO A 77 -23.82 5.58 1.47
N ASP A 78 -23.29 6.76 1.25
CA ASP A 78 -23.09 7.33 -0.08
C ASP A 78 -22.01 6.56 -0.88
N VAL A 79 -20.94 6.16 -0.19
CA VAL A 79 -19.78 5.48 -0.78
C VAL A 79 -19.31 4.33 0.11
N VAL A 80 -18.98 3.20 -0.50
CA VAL A 80 -18.29 2.07 0.14
C VAL A 80 -16.88 1.98 -0.40
N ASN A 81 -15.89 1.85 0.49
CA ASN A 81 -14.49 1.60 0.18
C ASN A 81 -14.09 0.17 0.55
N LEU A 82 -13.57 -0.57 -0.41
CA LEU A 82 -13.07 -1.94 -0.25
C LEU A 82 -11.58 -1.99 -0.56
N SER A 83 -10.75 -1.60 0.41
CA SER A 83 -9.30 -1.75 0.32
C SER A 83 -8.87 -3.17 0.67
N LEU A 84 -9.50 -4.15 0.04
CA LEU A 84 -9.33 -5.57 0.25
C LEU A 84 -9.62 -6.32 -1.05
N GLY A 85 -9.24 -7.58 -1.11
CA GLY A 85 -9.54 -8.43 -2.25
C GLY A 85 -8.74 -9.73 -2.20
N GLN A 86 -9.13 -10.65 -3.08
CA GLN A 86 -8.38 -11.88 -3.33
C GLN A 86 -7.95 -11.95 -4.78
N THR A 87 -6.78 -12.53 -5.01
CA THR A 87 -6.19 -12.67 -6.34
C THR A 87 -7.00 -13.62 -7.22
N GLY A 88 -7.12 -13.29 -8.50
CA GLY A 88 -7.67 -14.20 -9.50
C GLY A 88 -9.20 -14.22 -9.55
N GLY A 89 -9.84 -13.07 -9.30
CA GLY A 89 -11.28 -12.92 -9.44
C GLY A 89 -11.80 -13.42 -10.78
N MET A 90 -12.37 -14.61 -10.78
CA MET A 90 -13.13 -15.16 -11.88
C MET A 90 -14.56 -14.66 -11.74
N ASP A 91 -14.86 -13.58 -12.41
CA ASP A 91 -16.20 -13.01 -12.36
C ASP A 91 -17.18 -13.83 -13.18
N ASN A 92 -17.95 -14.62 -12.50
CA ASN A 92 -19.21 -15.08 -13.05
C ASN A 92 -20.35 -14.20 -12.51
N GLU A 93 -20.50 -13.01 -13.09
CA GLU A 93 -21.56 -12.07 -12.71
C GLU A 93 -22.95 -12.66 -12.72
N ALA A 94 -23.18 -13.75 -13.45
CA ALA A 94 -24.50 -14.34 -13.59
C ALA A 94 -24.96 -15.07 -12.32
N ASP A 95 -24.03 -15.68 -11.57
CA ASP A 95 -24.36 -16.60 -10.47
C ASP A 95 -23.67 -16.27 -9.13
N SER A 96 -22.91 -15.16 -9.06
CA SER A 96 -22.18 -14.77 -7.86
C SER A 96 -23.07 -14.05 -6.84
N MET A 97 -22.96 -14.43 -5.57
CA MET A 97 -23.60 -13.70 -4.46
C MET A 97 -23.07 -12.25 -4.37
N TYR A 98 -21.79 -12.06 -4.60
CA TYR A 98 -21.15 -10.74 -4.62
C TYR A 98 -21.73 -9.85 -5.73
N ALA A 99 -21.89 -10.37 -6.95
CA ALA A 99 -22.50 -9.60 -8.04
C ALA A 99 -23.93 -9.14 -7.67
N THR A 100 -24.69 -9.97 -6.97
CA THR A 100 -26.03 -9.60 -6.52
C THR A 100 -25.99 -8.47 -5.49
N VAL A 101 -25.12 -8.56 -4.50
CA VAL A 101 -24.97 -7.53 -3.44
C VAL A 101 -24.49 -6.22 -4.04
N PHE A 102 -23.48 -6.22 -4.92
CA PHE A 102 -23.01 -4.99 -5.58
C PHE A 102 -24.06 -4.34 -6.47
N LYS A 103 -24.88 -5.13 -7.19
CA LYS A 103 -26.02 -4.60 -7.94
C LYS A 103 -27.09 -3.99 -7.01
N ASN A 104 -27.31 -4.58 -5.84
CA ASN A 104 -28.24 -4.03 -4.86
C ASN A 104 -27.72 -2.70 -4.28
N LEU A 105 -26.42 -2.60 -3.96
CA LEU A 105 -25.79 -1.37 -3.52
C LEU A 105 -25.89 -0.27 -4.59
N GLN A 106 -25.58 -0.58 -5.86
CA GLN A 106 -25.73 0.37 -6.95
C GLN A 106 -27.20 0.81 -7.13
N ALA A 107 -28.15 -0.13 -7.04
CA ALA A 107 -29.57 0.18 -7.11
C ALA A 107 -30.04 1.06 -5.95
N ALA A 108 -29.46 0.89 -4.77
CA ALA A 108 -29.69 1.73 -3.60
C ALA A 108 -29.03 3.11 -3.71
N GLY A 109 -28.20 3.36 -4.71
CA GLY A 109 -27.50 4.63 -4.89
C GLY A 109 -26.16 4.72 -4.14
N VAL A 110 -25.54 3.59 -3.87
CA VAL A 110 -24.24 3.48 -3.18
C VAL A 110 -23.14 3.27 -4.21
N THR A 111 -22.13 4.14 -4.22
CA THR A 111 -20.94 3.98 -5.04
C THR A 111 -19.94 3.05 -4.34
N VAL A 112 -19.45 2.03 -5.04
CA VAL A 112 -18.46 1.08 -4.48
C VAL A 112 -17.13 1.26 -5.19
N ASN A 113 -16.07 1.53 -4.43
CA ASN A 113 -14.68 1.57 -4.91
C ASN A 113 -13.91 0.39 -4.33
N ALA A 114 -13.14 -0.33 -5.15
CA ALA A 114 -12.35 -1.47 -4.71
C ALA A 114 -10.91 -1.45 -5.25
N ALA A 115 -10.00 -1.97 -4.45
CA ALA A 115 -8.59 -2.07 -4.79
C ALA A 115 -8.35 -3.07 -5.92
N ALA A 116 -7.64 -2.64 -6.97
CA ALA A 116 -7.37 -3.48 -8.15
C ALA A 116 -6.49 -4.70 -7.85
N GLY A 117 -5.69 -4.65 -6.77
CA GLY A 117 -4.75 -5.71 -6.38
C GLY A 117 -3.30 -5.28 -6.49
N ASN A 118 -2.40 -6.06 -5.87
CA ASN A 118 -0.98 -5.74 -5.74
C ASN A 118 -0.08 -6.80 -6.40
N GLU A 119 -0.60 -7.59 -7.31
CA GLU A 119 0.07 -8.73 -7.95
C GLU A 119 0.75 -8.38 -9.27
N TYR A 120 0.58 -7.15 -9.73
CA TYR A 120 1.08 -6.66 -11.03
C TYR A 120 0.49 -7.49 -12.18
N THR A 121 1.35 -8.19 -12.98
CA THR A 121 0.94 -9.07 -14.09
C THR A 121 0.91 -10.54 -13.71
N ALA A 122 1.22 -10.85 -12.47
CA ALA A 122 1.30 -12.23 -12.06
C ALA A 122 -0.08 -12.72 -11.66
N GLY A 123 -0.61 -13.66 -12.39
CA GLY A 123 -1.79 -14.38 -12.01
C GLY A 123 -1.62 -15.14 -10.69
N TYR A 124 -2.70 -15.75 -10.25
CA TYR A 124 -2.76 -16.60 -9.07
C TYR A 124 -1.56 -17.52 -8.95
N GLY A 125 -0.86 -17.47 -7.84
CA GLY A 125 0.28 -18.34 -7.55
C GLY A 125 1.65 -17.72 -7.78
N ASN A 126 1.78 -16.44 -8.12
CA ASN A 126 3.09 -15.77 -8.12
C ASN A 126 3.59 -15.47 -6.70
N LEU A 127 3.73 -16.51 -5.90
CA LEU A 127 4.26 -16.43 -4.54
C LEU A 127 5.74 -16.00 -4.49
N SER A 128 6.42 -15.98 -5.65
CA SER A 128 7.83 -15.58 -5.72
C SER A 128 8.03 -14.06 -5.81
N GLY A 129 6.96 -13.26 -5.92
CA GLY A 129 7.06 -11.81 -6.11
C GLY A 129 7.80 -11.41 -7.39
N LYS A 130 7.98 -12.33 -8.33
CA LYS A 130 8.56 -12.04 -9.63
C LYS A 130 7.43 -11.64 -10.56
N ASN A 131 7.48 -10.40 -11.02
CA ASN A 131 6.75 -10.04 -12.21
C ASN A 131 7.21 -10.97 -13.30
N LEU A 132 6.31 -11.83 -13.76
CA LEU A 132 6.57 -12.64 -14.94
C LEU A 132 6.18 -11.78 -16.15
N PRO A 133 7.13 -11.03 -16.76
CA PRO A 133 6.83 -10.19 -17.90
C PRO A 133 6.42 -11.00 -19.14
N TYR A 134 6.39 -12.30 -19.00
CA TYR A 134 6.09 -13.29 -20.01
C TYR A 134 5.06 -14.29 -19.51
N ALA A 135 4.04 -13.84 -18.76
CA ALA A 135 2.84 -14.65 -18.74
C ALA A 135 2.48 -14.87 -20.21
N SER A 136 2.73 -16.07 -20.70
CA SER A 136 2.41 -16.47 -22.08
C SER A 136 0.91 -16.43 -22.33
N ASP A 137 0.15 -16.17 -21.29
CA ASP A 137 -1.28 -15.99 -21.30
C ASP A 137 -1.59 -14.62 -20.65
N PRO A 138 -1.70 -13.55 -21.45
CA PRO A 138 -2.11 -12.24 -20.97
C PRO A 138 -3.57 -12.21 -20.51
N ASP A 139 -4.33 -13.29 -20.72
CA ASP A 139 -5.75 -13.40 -20.36
C ASP A 139 -5.94 -13.74 -18.88
N SER A 140 -4.88 -14.09 -18.15
CA SER A 140 -4.99 -14.22 -16.71
C SER A 140 -5.21 -12.84 -16.11
N SER A 141 -6.46 -12.53 -15.77
CA SER A 141 -6.78 -11.35 -14.99
C SER A 141 -5.97 -11.35 -13.70
N VAL A 142 -5.24 -10.28 -13.47
CA VAL A 142 -4.51 -10.03 -12.24
C VAL A 142 -5.27 -9.08 -11.32
N LEU A 143 -6.46 -8.69 -11.74
CA LEU A 143 -7.38 -7.92 -10.92
C LEU A 143 -7.89 -8.77 -9.76
N CYS A 144 -7.92 -8.17 -8.58
CA CYS A 144 -8.54 -8.79 -7.43
C CYS A 144 -10.07 -8.76 -7.52
N GLU A 145 -10.71 -9.77 -6.99
CA GLU A 145 -12.11 -9.69 -6.60
C GLU A 145 -12.19 -8.94 -5.25
N PRO A 146 -13.08 -7.90 -5.09
CA PRO A 146 -14.24 -7.60 -5.92
C PRO A 146 -14.02 -6.50 -6.98
N ALA A 147 -12.82 -6.03 -7.22
CA ALA A 147 -12.56 -4.99 -8.22
C ALA A 147 -12.93 -5.41 -9.67
N SER A 148 -13.05 -6.71 -9.93
CA SER A 148 -13.44 -7.26 -11.23
C SER A 148 -14.92 -7.05 -11.59
N TYR A 149 -15.80 -6.79 -10.61
CA TYR A 149 -17.24 -6.66 -10.87
C TYR A 149 -17.60 -5.36 -11.60
N SER A 150 -18.57 -5.44 -12.52
CA SER A 150 -19.00 -4.30 -13.34
C SER A 150 -19.63 -3.14 -12.54
N SER A 151 -20.25 -3.46 -11.40
CA SER A 151 -20.88 -2.47 -10.52
C SER A 151 -19.90 -1.82 -9.53
N VAL A 152 -18.61 -2.11 -9.64
CA VAL A 152 -17.56 -1.63 -8.72
C VAL A 152 -16.53 -0.84 -9.50
N VAL A 153 -16.12 0.32 -9.00
CA VAL A 153 -15.01 1.10 -9.54
C VAL A 153 -13.70 0.49 -9.07
N SER A 154 -12.93 -0.05 -9.99
CA SER A 154 -11.61 -0.63 -9.71
C SER A 154 -10.54 0.45 -9.72
N VAL A 155 -9.73 0.51 -8.67
CA VAL A 155 -8.74 1.56 -8.47
C VAL A 155 -7.32 0.99 -8.50
N ALA A 156 -6.56 1.37 -9.50
CA ALA A 156 -5.12 1.09 -9.62
C ALA A 156 -4.28 2.09 -8.81
N SER A 157 -3.01 1.77 -8.61
CA SER A 157 -2.07 2.59 -7.87
C SER A 157 -1.04 3.27 -8.78
N VAL A 158 -0.84 4.58 -8.59
CA VAL A 158 0.32 5.32 -9.07
C VAL A 158 1.21 5.71 -7.89
N ASP A 159 2.50 5.85 -8.15
CA ASP A 159 3.44 6.30 -7.12
C ASP A 159 3.19 7.78 -6.80
N ASN A 160 3.27 8.09 -5.50
CA ASN A 160 3.15 9.47 -5.04
C ASN A 160 4.31 10.31 -5.62
N SER A 161 3.98 11.44 -6.22
CA SER A 161 4.95 12.36 -6.84
C SER A 161 5.63 13.30 -5.85
N LEU A 162 5.53 13.05 -4.54
CA LEU A 162 6.22 13.84 -3.52
C LEU A 162 7.73 13.64 -3.60
N ALA A 163 8.49 14.67 -3.20
CA ALA A 163 9.93 14.58 -3.07
C ALA A 163 10.31 13.51 -2.03
N HIS A 164 11.24 12.65 -2.38
CA HIS A 164 11.79 11.64 -1.47
C HIS A 164 12.90 12.22 -0.61
N SER A 165 13.03 11.74 0.62
CA SER A 165 14.23 11.95 1.42
C SER A 165 15.46 11.42 0.67
N ALA A 166 16.62 12.05 0.89
CA ALA A 166 17.84 11.67 0.18
C ALA A 166 19.08 11.76 1.07
N PHE A 167 20.04 10.90 0.77
CA PHE A 167 21.43 11.00 1.21
C PHE A 167 22.37 11.15 0.02
N THR A 168 23.67 11.33 0.24
CA THR A 168 24.62 11.46 -0.85
C THR A 168 25.72 10.40 -0.77
N VAL A 169 26.20 9.95 -1.96
CA VAL A 169 27.40 9.15 -2.14
C VAL A 169 28.24 9.88 -3.17
N GLY A 170 29.38 10.43 -2.75
CA GLY A 170 30.09 11.42 -3.55
C GLY A 170 29.16 12.59 -3.92
N ASP A 171 29.09 12.91 -5.20
CA ASP A 171 28.21 13.97 -5.73
C ASP A 171 26.79 13.50 -6.08
N ARG A 172 26.52 12.20 -5.95
CA ARG A 172 25.23 11.61 -6.30
C ARG A 172 24.25 11.75 -5.15
N ASN A 173 23.06 12.30 -5.44
CA ASN A 173 21.91 12.25 -4.54
C ASN A 173 21.20 10.91 -4.73
N ILE A 174 20.93 10.22 -3.65
CA ILE A 174 20.24 8.94 -3.64
C ILE A 174 18.93 9.12 -2.88
N ALA A 175 17.82 9.02 -3.62
CA ALA A 175 16.49 9.04 -3.06
C ALA A 175 16.23 7.75 -2.27
N TYR A 176 15.54 7.85 -1.14
CA TYR A 176 15.16 6.68 -0.37
C TYR A 176 13.76 6.79 0.20
N GLN A 177 13.16 5.64 0.42
CA GLN A 177 11.93 5.47 1.19
C GLN A 177 12.28 4.87 2.56
N ARG A 178 11.87 5.56 3.63
CA ARG A 178 11.99 5.04 4.99
C ARG A 178 11.17 3.76 5.14
N ALA A 179 11.64 2.80 5.92
CA ALA A 179 10.85 1.64 6.31
C ALA A 179 9.68 2.06 7.21
N GLY A 180 8.55 1.40 7.06
CA GLY A 180 7.45 1.40 8.03
C GLY A 180 7.72 0.39 9.13
N GLY A 181 7.26 0.68 10.34
CA GLY A 181 7.36 -0.25 11.46
C GLY A 181 6.36 -1.41 11.32
N ALA A 182 6.76 -2.59 11.75
CA ALA A 182 5.79 -3.65 11.98
C ALA A 182 4.86 -3.21 13.13
N ASP A 183 3.58 -3.51 13.02
CA ASP A 183 2.58 -3.22 14.04
C ASP A 183 2.45 -1.73 14.44
N GLY A 184 2.70 -0.81 13.51
CA GLY A 184 2.55 0.61 13.76
C GLY A 184 3.66 1.22 14.63
N GLN A 185 4.80 0.55 14.80
CA GLN A 185 5.94 1.12 15.51
C GLN A 185 6.59 2.23 14.68
N LYS A 186 6.88 3.35 15.30
CA LYS A 186 7.62 4.44 14.66
C LYS A 186 9.05 3.98 14.35
N MET A 187 9.37 3.88 13.07
CA MET A 187 10.73 3.59 12.60
C MET A 187 11.60 4.84 12.63
N PRO A 188 12.86 4.74 13.10
CA PRO A 188 13.82 5.82 12.93
C PRO A 188 14.13 6.03 11.45
N ASP A 189 14.41 7.28 11.08
CA ASP A 189 14.83 7.66 9.74
C ASP A 189 16.36 7.62 9.60
N LEU A 190 16.88 7.40 8.40
CA LEU A 190 18.33 7.56 8.15
C LEU A 190 18.80 8.97 8.48
N SER A 191 17.94 9.98 8.33
CA SER A 191 18.25 11.38 8.68
C SER A 191 18.48 11.60 10.17
N ASP A 192 18.09 10.67 11.04
CA ASP A 192 18.35 10.72 12.48
C ASP A 192 19.79 10.32 12.82
N LEU A 193 20.52 9.73 11.88
CA LEU A 193 21.93 9.37 12.07
C LEU A 193 22.80 10.63 12.13
N THR A 194 23.65 10.70 13.13
CA THR A 194 24.59 11.80 13.34
C THR A 194 26.03 11.31 13.33
N GLY A 195 26.98 12.17 12.95
CA GLY A 195 28.43 11.86 13.02
C GLY A 195 29.02 11.22 11.77
N GLY A 196 28.30 11.30 10.60
CA GLY A 196 28.83 10.83 9.33
C GLY A 196 30.07 11.59 8.81
N PRO A 197 30.68 11.17 7.68
CA PRO A 197 30.17 10.18 6.74
C PRO A 197 30.19 8.74 7.27
N PHE A 198 29.18 7.95 6.89
CA PHE A 198 29.07 6.55 7.29
C PHE A 198 29.66 5.64 6.21
N GLU A 199 30.54 4.73 6.61
CA GLU A 199 30.94 3.62 5.74
C GLU A 199 29.76 2.68 5.51
N TYR A 200 29.54 2.24 4.27
CA TYR A 200 28.61 1.17 3.99
C TYR A 200 29.30 -0.08 3.47
N VAL A 201 28.72 -1.22 3.79
CA VAL A 201 29.29 -2.54 3.46
C VAL A 201 28.26 -3.36 2.69
N ASP A 202 28.73 -4.14 1.73
CA ASP A 202 27.92 -5.07 0.95
C ASP A 202 27.49 -6.25 1.85
N GLY A 203 26.18 -6.43 2.01
CA GLY A 203 25.52 -7.50 2.71
C GLY A 203 24.89 -8.56 1.80
N GLY A 204 25.25 -8.58 0.52
CA GLY A 204 24.76 -9.56 -0.45
C GLY A 204 23.23 -9.47 -0.62
N ILE A 205 22.57 -10.60 -0.51
CA ILE A 205 21.08 -10.67 -0.48
C ILE A 205 20.52 -10.71 0.95
N GLY A 206 21.36 -10.59 1.98
CA GLY A 206 20.96 -10.71 3.37
C GLY A 206 20.61 -12.13 3.78
N SER A 207 21.23 -13.12 3.18
CA SER A 207 21.04 -14.54 3.56
C SER A 207 21.74 -14.85 4.89
N PRO A 208 21.46 -15.99 5.53
CA PRO A 208 22.21 -16.45 6.69
C PRO A 208 23.71 -16.55 6.43
N GLU A 209 24.12 -16.97 5.23
CA GLU A 209 25.51 -17.07 4.79
C GLU A 209 26.15 -15.68 4.68
N ASP A 210 25.43 -14.69 4.14
CA ASP A 210 25.88 -13.29 4.05
C ASP A 210 26.09 -12.71 5.47
N GLY A 211 25.15 -12.94 6.37
CA GLY A 211 25.27 -12.54 7.77
C GLY A 211 26.46 -13.17 8.49
N ALA A 212 26.71 -14.46 8.25
CA ALA A 212 27.89 -15.16 8.78
C ALA A 212 29.20 -14.60 8.17
N ALA A 213 29.22 -14.30 6.88
CA ALA A 213 30.38 -13.68 6.20
C ALA A 213 30.68 -12.28 6.74
N LEU A 214 29.66 -11.47 6.94
CA LEU A 214 29.81 -10.14 7.57
C LEU A 214 30.36 -10.25 8.99
N LYS A 215 29.84 -11.17 9.80
CA LYS A 215 30.34 -11.39 11.17
C LYS A 215 31.80 -11.87 11.17
N ALA A 216 32.20 -12.72 10.24
CA ALA A 216 33.57 -13.19 10.11
C ALA A 216 34.52 -12.06 9.65
N LYS A 217 34.08 -11.21 8.72
CA LYS A 217 34.83 -10.06 8.21
C LYS A 217 34.96 -8.92 9.22
N TYR A 218 33.94 -8.73 10.05
CA TYR A 218 33.86 -7.67 11.07
C TYR A 218 33.56 -8.26 12.45
N PRO A 219 34.55 -8.92 13.09
CA PRO A 219 34.35 -9.62 14.36
C PRO A 219 33.97 -8.67 15.51
N GLU A 220 34.36 -7.39 15.43
CA GLU A 220 33.97 -6.33 16.40
C GLU A 220 32.57 -5.76 16.13
N GLY A 221 31.87 -6.24 15.10
CA GLY A 221 30.56 -5.78 14.70
C GLY A 221 30.59 -4.64 13.66
N LEU A 222 29.41 -4.11 13.36
CA LEU A 222 29.19 -3.10 12.32
C LEU A 222 28.78 -1.73 12.92
N ALA A 223 29.13 -1.46 14.17
CA ALA A 223 28.85 -0.17 14.80
C ALA A 223 29.40 0.99 13.93
N GLY A 224 28.56 1.99 13.64
CA GLY A 224 28.91 3.11 12.77
C GLY A 224 28.93 2.79 11.25
N LYS A 225 28.59 1.58 10.86
CA LYS A 225 28.50 1.18 9.44
C LYS A 225 27.06 0.90 9.04
N ILE A 226 26.74 1.15 7.77
CA ILE A 226 25.45 0.85 7.17
C ILE A 226 25.59 -0.40 6.30
N VAL A 227 24.64 -1.33 6.39
CA VAL A 227 24.65 -2.53 5.53
C VAL A 227 23.74 -2.31 4.34
N LEU A 228 24.28 -2.49 3.14
CA LEU A 228 23.58 -2.43 1.88
C LEU A 228 23.26 -3.83 1.39
N VAL A 229 21.96 -4.14 1.17
CA VAL A 229 21.49 -5.48 0.82
C VAL A 229 20.64 -5.43 -0.43
N LYS A 230 20.76 -6.44 -1.29
CA LYS A 230 19.92 -6.58 -2.47
C LYS A 230 18.55 -7.17 -2.08
N ARG A 231 17.46 -6.61 -2.61
CA ARG A 231 16.14 -7.25 -2.60
C ARG A 231 16.22 -8.60 -3.34
N GLY A 232 15.37 -9.55 -3.00
CA GLY A 232 15.36 -10.88 -3.61
C GLY A 232 14.30 -11.78 -2.96
N SER A 233 14.58 -13.07 -2.89
CA SER A 233 13.63 -14.09 -2.44
C SER A 233 13.34 -14.14 -0.93
N LEU A 234 14.14 -13.45 -0.11
CA LEU A 234 13.91 -13.38 1.34
C LEU A 234 13.01 -12.20 1.69
N THR A 235 12.21 -12.32 2.75
CA THR A 235 11.47 -11.19 3.31
C THR A 235 12.43 -10.10 3.80
N PHE A 236 11.97 -8.87 3.89
CA PHE A 236 12.80 -7.78 4.43
C PHE A 236 13.20 -8.05 5.88
N GLN A 237 12.29 -8.63 6.66
CA GLN A 237 12.53 -8.98 8.05
C GLN A 237 13.59 -10.08 8.19
N ASP A 238 13.54 -11.12 7.36
CA ASP A 238 14.57 -12.18 7.39
C ASP A 238 15.94 -11.65 7.05
N LYS A 239 16.04 -10.77 6.02
CA LYS A 239 17.29 -10.10 5.66
C LYS A 239 17.86 -9.31 6.83
N PHE A 240 17.02 -8.54 7.50
CA PHE A 240 17.43 -7.77 8.66
C PHE A 240 17.88 -8.68 9.82
N ASN A 241 17.10 -9.68 10.16
CA ASN A 241 17.37 -10.61 11.25
C ASN A 241 18.73 -11.34 11.07
N ASN A 242 19.06 -11.73 9.83
CA ASN A 242 20.33 -12.37 9.52
C ASN A 242 21.55 -11.45 9.74
N ILE A 243 21.35 -10.15 9.72
CA ILE A 243 22.43 -9.12 9.82
C ILE A 243 22.44 -8.43 11.19
N ALA A 244 21.30 -8.31 11.85
CA ALA A 244 21.11 -7.54 13.09
C ALA A 244 22.09 -7.92 14.21
N GLY A 245 22.49 -9.19 14.28
CA GLY A 245 23.48 -9.67 15.25
C GLY A 245 24.85 -8.99 15.16
N SER A 246 25.17 -8.37 14.02
CA SER A 246 26.41 -7.56 13.85
C SER A 246 26.22 -6.08 14.23
N LYS A 247 25.05 -5.68 14.70
CA LYS A 247 24.73 -4.33 15.22
C LYS A 247 25.07 -3.19 14.25
N PRO A 248 24.51 -3.17 13.02
CA PRO A 248 24.75 -2.08 12.10
C PRO A 248 24.14 -0.76 12.59
N ALA A 249 24.72 0.37 12.16
CA ALA A 249 24.14 1.68 12.41
C ALA A 249 22.92 1.99 11.54
N GLY A 250 22.79 1.34 10.38
CA GLY A 250 21.67 1.47 9.46
C GLY A 250 21.59 0.30 8.51
N PHE A 251 20.42 0.12 7.91
CA PHE A 251 20.10 -0.97 7.00
C PHE A 251 19.45 -0.42 5.73
N ILE A 252 20.07 -0.63 4.59
CA ILE A 252 19.55 -0.17 3.30
C ILE A 252 19.32 -1.38 2.40
N VAL A 253 18.12 -1.47 1.83
CA VAL A 253 17.80 -2.46 0.79
C VAL A 253 17.68 -1.74 -0.54
N TYR A 254 18.36 -2.24 -1.57
CA TYR A 254 18.17 -1.75 -2.92
C TYR A 254 17.33 -2.72 -3.76
N ASN A 255 16.56 -2.17 -4.68
CA ASN A 255 15.63 -2.94 -5.50
C ASN A 255 16.40 -3.93 -6.40
N ASN A 256 15.71 -5.00 -6.80
CA ASN A 256 16.21 -5.99 -7.77
C ASN A 256 15.49 -5.89 -9.12
N VAL A 257 14.60 -4.90 -9.26
CA VAL A 257 13.84 -4.62 -10.48
C VAL A 257 14.20 -3.22 -10.97
N PRO A 258 14.43 -3.03 -12.29
CA PRO A 258 14.68 -1.71 -12.86
C PRO A 258 13.53 -0.74 -12.61
N GLY A 259 13.87 0.54 -12.49
CA GLY A 259 12.92 1.63 -12.27
C GLY A 259 13.19 2.36 -10.97
N ASP A 260 12.42 3.43 -10.76
CA ASP A 260 12.59 4.35 -9.64
C ASP A 260 11.57 4.14 -8.51
N SER A 261 10.75 3.11 -8.60
CA SER A 261 9.76 2.79 -7.57
C SER A 261 10.44 2.42 -6.25
N LEU A 262 10.16 3.18 -5.22
CA LEU A 262 10.65 2.97 -3.87
C LEU A 262 9.55 2.33 -3.02
N VAL A 263 9.86 1.19 -2.41
CA VAL A 263 8.90 0.39 -1.65
C VAL A 263 9.02 0.70 -0.16
N VAL A 264 7.89 0.82 0.54
CA VAL A 264 7.89 0.82 2.00
C VAL A 264 8.12 -0.61 2.49
N MET A 265 9.22 -0.80 3.21
CA MET A 265 9.51 -2.07 3.88
C MET A 265 8.81 -2.10 5.24
N SER A 266 8.10 -3.16 5.58
CA SER A 266 7.62 -3.39 6.94
C SER A 266 8.67 -4.15 7.74
N LEU A 267 9.17 -3.56 8.82
CA LEU A 267 10.30 -4.08 9.61
C LEU A 267 10.12 -3.82 11.11
N ALA A 268 10.65 -4.73 11.92
CA ALA A 268 10.98 -4.52 13.32
C ALA A 268 12.51 -4.53 13.47
N THR A 269 13.11 -3.39 13.79
CA THR A 269 14.58 -3.21 13.74
C THR A 269 15.22 -2.80 15.05
N ASP A 270 14.48 -2.84 16.18
CA ASP A 270 14.98 -2.44 17.49
C ASP A 270 15.73 -1.08 17.50
N GLY A 271 15.18 -0.13 16.72
CA GLY A 271 15.73 1.23 16.64
C GLY A 271 16.81 1.45 15.56
N VAL A 272 17.13 0.45 14.75
CA VAL A 272 18.05 0.65 13.60
C VAL A 272 17.29 1.27 12.42
N PRO A 273 17.70 2.47 11.94
CA PRO A 273 17.04 3.08 10.79
C PRO A 273 17.22 2.23 9.53
N ALA A 274 16.14 2.09 8.76
CA ALA A 274 16.13 1.29 7.55
C ALA A 274 15.49 2.05 6.38
N ALA A 275 16.05 1.87 5.18
CA ALA A 275 15.62 2.55 3.98
C ALA A 275 15.66 1.64 2.74
N PHE A 276 14.82 1.97 1.77
CA PHE A 276 14.78 1.32 0.47
C PHE A 276 15.20 2.30 -0.62
N ILE A 277 16.04 1.85 -1.56
CA ILE A 277 16.53 2.65 -2.67
C ILE A 277 16.34 1.94 -4.03
N SER A 278 16.48 2.65 -5.13
CA SER A 278 16.38 2.09 -6.47
C SER A 278 17.48 1.05 -6.77
N GLN A 279 17.25 0.18 -7.75
CA GLN A 279 18.26 -0.76 -8.22
C GLN A 279 19.49 -0.02 -8.73
N ALA A 280 19.29 0.99 -9.57
CA ALA A 280 20.37 1.75 -10.18
C ALA A 280 21.27 2.46 -9.14
N ASP A 281 20.66 2.96 -8.05
CA ASP A 281 21.40 3.58 -6.96
C ASP A 281 22.19 2.56 -6.15
N GLY A 282 21.58 1.42 -5.82
CA GLY A 282 22.27 0.34 -5.11
C GLY A 282 23.47 -0.20 -5.88
N GLU A 283 23.32 -0.43 -7.19
CA GLU A 283 24.41 -0.87 -8.07
C GLU A 283 25.50 0.19 -8.21
N ALA A 284 25.11 1.48 -8.29
CA ALA A 284 26.07 2.59 -8.31
C ALA A 284 26.85 2.71 -6.98
N MET A 285 26.20 2.48 -5.84
CA MET A 285 26.87 2.42 -4.54
C MET A 285 27.91 1.30 -4.48
N LEU A 286 27.55 0.10 -4.94
CA LEU A 286 28.49 -1.03 -4.96
C LEU A 286 29.70 -0.80 -5.90
N ALA A 287 29.49 -0.05 -6.98
CA ALA A 287 30.53 0.28 -7.94
C ALA A 287 31.38 1.52 -7.53
N ALA A 288 30.97 2.25 -6.50
CA ALA A 288 31.68 3.45 -6.07
C ALA A 288 33.08 3.12 -5.53
N ALA A 289 34.06 3.98 -5.80
CA ALA A 289 35.41 3.80 -5.29
C ALA A 289 35.52 4.10 -3.78
N ASP A 290 34.67 5.00 -3.27
CA ASP A 290 34.57 5.32 -1.85
C ASP A 290 33.20 4.83 -1.33
N HIS A 291 33.22 3.84 -0.45
CA HIS A 291 32.04 3.26 0.16
C HIS A 291 31.58 4.08 1.37
N ARG A 292 31.35 5.38 1.17
CA ARG A 292 30.86 6.29 2.19
C ARG A 292 29.62 7.03 1.72
N LEU A 293 28.68 7.19 2.63
CA LEU A 293 27.50 8.01 2.41
C LEU A 293 27.40 9.12 3.45
N ASN A 294 26.83 10.25 3.04
CA ASN A 294 26.54 11.38 3.91
C ASN A 294 25.02 11.53 4.05
N VAL A 295 24.58 11.50 5.29
CA VAL A 295 23.21 11.84 5.62
C VAL A 295 23.10 13.35 5.81
N VAL A 296 22.20 13.97 5.09
CA VAL A 296 21.93 15.41 5.19
C VAL A 296 20.48 15.60 5.64
N PRO A 297 20.25 15.99 6.92
CA PRO A 297 18.90 16.19 7.43
C PRO A 297 18.09 17.15 6.55
N GLY A 298 16.85 16.81 6.27
CA GLY A 298 15.95 17.62 5.45
C GLY A 298 16.26 17.64 3.94
N LYS A 299 17.26 16.88 3.48
CA LYS A 299 17.55 16.77 2.06
C LYS A 299 16.47 15.93 1.37
N VAL A 300 15.88 16.50 0.33
CA VAL A 300 14.88 15.84 -0.51
C VAL A 300 15.27 15.97 -1.98
N VAL A 301 14.84 15.02 -2.78
CA VAL A 301 14.95 15.06 -4.25
C VAL A 301 13.58 14.80 -4.86
N PRO A 302 13.25 15.48 -5.95
CA PRO A 302 12.01 15.18 -6.66
C PRO A 302 12.09 13.76 -7.26
N PRO A 303 10.96 13.08 -7.46
CA PRO A 303 10.95 11.81 -8.17
C PRO A 303 11.45 12.02 -9.61
N SER A 304 12.11 11.01 -10.16
CA SER A 304 12.66 11.05 -11.53
C SER A 304 11.56 10.97 -12.60
N SER A 305 10.44 10.34 -12.27
CA SER A 305 9.24 10.30 -13.12
C SER A 305 8.02 10.75 -12.32
N LYS A 306 7.20 11.60 -12.94
CA LYS A 306 5.89 11.96 -12.40
C LYS A 306 4.86 10.95 -12.90
N TYR A 307 3.94 10.54 -12.03
CA TYR A 307 2.77 9.72 -12.38
C TYR A 307 3.10 8.34 -12.98
N SER A 308 4.16 7.68 -12.51
CA SER A 308 4.39 6.29 -12.87
C SER A 308 3.41 5.38 -12.12
N MET A 309 2.92 4.35 -12.82
CA MET A 309 2.18 3.28 -12.17
C MET A 309 3.06 2.61 -11.13
N SER A 310 2.50 2.33 -9.96
CA SER A 310 3.21 1.56 -8.94
C SER A 310 3.53 0.16 -9.47
N SER A 311 4.76 -0.29 -9.23
CA SER A 311 5.26 -1.56 -9.79
C SER A 311 4.50 -2.80 -9.34
N PHE A 312 3.70 -2.67 -8.30
CA PHE A 312 2.84 -3.74 -7.76
C PHE A 312 1.40 -3.67 -8.28
N SER A 313 0.96 -2.52 -8.85
CA SER A 313 -0.45 -2.34 -9.18
C SER A 313 -0.93 -3.36 -10.19
N SER A 314 -1.97 -4.10 -9.85
CA SER A 314 -2.64 -4.99 -10.78
C SER A 314 -3.32 -4.20 -11.91
N TRP A 315 -3.38 -4.79 -13.07
CA TRP A 315 -3.96 -4.26 -14.28
C TRP A 315 -4.44 -5.37 -15.21
N GLY A 316 -5.07 -5.02 -16.27
CA GLY A 316 -5.46 -5.94 -17.32
C GLY A 316 -6.95 -5.90 -17.60
N VAL A 317 -7.41 -6.85 -18.42
CA VAL A 317 -8.82 -7.10 -18.66
C VAL A 317 -9.35 -8.11 -17.64
N THR A 318 -10.64 -8.06 -17.39
CA THR A 318 -11.34 -9.13 -16.68
C THR A 318 -11.37 -10.41 -17.53
N PRO A 319 -11.65 -11.60 -16.96
CA PRO A 319 -11.77 -12.85 -17.73
C PRO A 319 -12.78 -12.79 -18.88
N ASP A 320 -13.82 -11.97 -18.75
CA ASP A 320 -14.80 -11.69 -19.79
C ASP A 320 -14.43 -10.50 -20.70
N LEU A 321 -13.14 -10.10 -20.69
CA LEU A 321 -12.53 -9.08 -21.56
C LEU A 321 -13.06 -7.65 -21.37
N ARG A 322 -13.62 -7.31 -20.21
CA ARG A 322 -13.92 -5.92 -19.87
C ARG A 322 -12.66 -5.16 -19.51
N LEU A 323 -12.60 -3.89 -19.87
CA LEU A 323 -11.49 -3.02 -19.53
C LEU A 323 -11.57 -2.62 -18.03
N LYS A 324 -10.55 -2.97 -17.29
CA LYS A 324 -10.35 -2.61 -15.87
C LYS A 324 -8.84 -2.45 -15.59
N PRO A 325 -8.42 -1.70 -14.54
CA PRO A 325 -9.23 -0.83 -13.68
C PRO A 325 -9.70 0.44 -14.39
N GLU A 326 -10.78 1.07 -13.88
CA GLU A 326 -11.33 2.30 -14.46
C GLU A 326 -10.44 3.51 -14.22
N VAL A 327 -9.87 3.60 -13.02
CA VAL A 327 -9.10 4.77 -12.59
C VAL A 327 -7.81 4.36 -11.88
N ALA A 328 -6.90 5.31 -11.76
CA ALA A 328 -5.71 5.18 -10.94
C ALA A 328 -5.62 6.39 -9.98
N ALA A 329 -5.23 6.13 -8.75
CA ALA A 329 -4.99 7.15 -7.74
C ALA A 329 -3.64 6.93 -7.05
N PRO A 330 -3.07 7.93 -6.36
CA PRO A 330 -1.85 7.74 -5.59
C PRO A 330 -2.02 6.65 -4.53
N GLY A 331 -1.20 5.60 -4.60
CA GLY A 331 -1.22 4.47 -3.68
C GLY A 331 0.18 4.00 -3.29
N GLY A 332 1.23 4.50 -3.96
CA GLY A 332 2.61 4.27 -3.57
C GLY A 332 3.10 5.34 -2.60
N ASN A 333 3.65 4.93 -1.45
CA ASN A 333 4.23 5.81 -0.43
C ASN A 333 3.23 6.84 0.12
N ILE A 334 2.11 6.39 0.62
CA ILE A 334 1.04 7.23 1.17
C ILE A 334 1.18 7.31 2.69
N TYR A 335 1.24 8.54 3.21
CA TYR A 335 1.33 8.83 4.64
C TYR A 335 -0.07 9.02 5.22
N SER A 336 -0.41 8.27 6.26
CA SER A 336 -1.71 8.36 6.92
C SER A 336 -1.65 7.87 8.37
N SER A 337 -2.78 8.04 9.09
CA SER A 337 -2.91 7.67 10.49
C SER A 337 -2.85 6.15 10.71
N VAL A 338 -2.28 5.75 11.84
CA VAL A 338 -2.30 4.38 12.34
C VAL A 338 -2.70 4.37 13.82
N PRO A 339 -3.06 3.22 14.41
CA PRO A 339 -3.44 3.14 15.80
C PRO A 339 -2.40 3.76 16.75
N GLY A 340 -2.87 4.30 17.88
CA GLY A 340 -1.98 4.95 18.84
C GLY A 340 -1.72 6.43 18.60
N GLY A 341 -2.40 7.06 17.61
CA GLY A 341 -2.26 8.48 17.31
C GLY A 341 -0.95 8.81 16.60
N THR A 342 -0.41 7.86 15.87
CA THR A 342 0.80 7.98 15.05
C THR A 342 0.48 7.91 13.57
N TYR A 343 1.49 8.12 12.72
CA TYR A 343 1.34 8.14 11.27
C TYR A 343 2.45 7.34 10.63
N GLU A 344 2.12 6.63 9.53
CA GLU A 344 3.09 5.83 8.79
C GLU A 344 2.88 5.89 7.28
N PHE A 345 3.91 5.48 6.53
CA PHE A 345 3.81 5.27 5.10
C PHE A 345 3.39 3.84 4.80
N MET A 346 2.37 3.69 3.95
CA MET A 346 2.01 2.41 3.35
C MET A 346 1.91 2.54 1.83
N SER A 347 2.03 1.40 1.15
CA SER A 347 1.88 1.32 -0.31
C SER A 347 0.94 0.19 -0.68
N GLY A 348 0.04 0.44 -1.62
CA GLY A 348 -0.91 -0.54 -2.12
C GLY A 348 -2.02 0.12 -2.92
N THR A 349 -2.69 -0.64 -3.76
CA THR A 349 -3.99 -0.24 -4.31
C THR A 349 -5.01 0.01 -3.20
N SER A 350 -4.79 -0.58 -2.02
CA SER A 350 -5.51 -0.29 -0.77
C SER A 350 -5.39 1.17 -0.30
N MET A 351 -4.33 1.91 -0.67
CA MET A 351 -4.14 3.33 -0.36
C MET A 351 -4.65 4.23 -1.48
N ALA A 352 -4.68 3.73 -2.71
CA ALA A 352 -5.29 4.41 -3.85
C ALA A 352 -6.83 4.47 -3.74
N THR A 353 -7.45 3.36 -3.37
CA THR A 353 -8.89 3.22 -3.29
C THR A 353 -9.57 4.23 -2.36
N PRO A 354 -9.10 4.46 -1.11
CA PRO A 354 -9.71 5.45 -0.22
C PRO A 354 -9.57 6.89 -0.71
N GLN A 355 -8.58 7.21 -1.55
CA GLN A 355 -8.54 8.51 -2.22
C GLN A 355 -9.71 8.64 -3.19
N MET A 356 -9.97 7.61 -4.00
CA MET A 356 -11.13 7.61 -4.89
C MET A 356 -12.45 7.58 -4.13
N ALA A 357 -12.53 6.89 -2.99
CA ALA A 357 -13.70 6.94 -2.14
C ALA A 357 -13.97 8.37 -1.64
N GLY A 358 -12.94 9.09 -1.20
CA GLY A 358 -13.04 10.50 -0.85
C GLY A 358 -13.47 11.38 -2.03
N VAL A 359 -12.88 11.18 -3.22
CA VAL A 359 -13.27 11.89 -4.45
C VAL A 359 -14.72 11.59 -4.80
N SER A 360 -15.13 10.33 -4.79
CA SER A 360 -16.52 9.92 -5.06
C SER A 360 -17.49 10.58 -4.08
N THR A 361 -17.12 10.71 -2.80
CA THR A 361 -17.92 11.40 -1.78
C THR A 361 -18.11 12.87 -2.12
N VAL A 362 -17.05 13.60 -2.45
CA VAL A 362 -17.10 15.02 -2.81
C VAL A 362 -17.90 15.26 -4.11
N VAL A 363 -17.70 14.39 -5.10
CA VAL A 363 -18.44 14.48 -6.38
C VAL A 363 -19.92 14.19 -6.15
N LEU A 364 -20.23 13.15 -5.36
CA LEU A 364 -21.64 12.81 -5.06
C LEU A 364 -22.34 13.91 -4.28
N GLU A 365 -21.67 14.55 -3.30
CA GLU A 365 -22.21 15.74 -2.62
C GLU A 365 -22.56 16.84 -3.63
N ARG A 366 -21.71 17.09 -4.60
CA ARG A 366 -22.00 18.04 -5.67
C ARG A 366 -23.20 17.63 -6.51
N VAL A 367 -23.26 16.37 -6.93
CA VAL A 367 -24.37 15.81 -7.75
C VAL A 367 -25.69 15.83 -6.98
N GLN A 368 -25.67 15.55 -5.69
CA GLN A 368 -26.88 15.57 -4.85
C GLN A 368 -27.46 16.98 -4.69
N ASN A 369 -26.61 18.00 -4.59
CA ASN A 369 -26.98 19.37 -4.31
C ASN A 369 -27.17 20.25 -5.56
N ASP A 370 -26.80 19.76 -6.76
CA ASP A 370 -26.98 20.53 -8.00
C ASP A 370 -28.38 20.34 -8.58
N PRO A 371 -29.12 21.43 -8.84
CA PRO A 371 -30.43 21.39 -9.46
C PRO A 371 -30.46 20.64 -10.81
N LEU A 372 -29.34 20.59 -11.52
CA LEU A 372 -29.21 19.86 -12.80
C LEU A 372 -29.54 18.36 -12.64
N PHE A 373 -29.21 17.78 -11.49
CA PHE A 373 -29.38 16.34 -11.22
C PHE A 373 -30.59 16.05 -10.29
N ALA A 374 -31.41 17.07 -9.98
CA ALA A 374 -32.50 16.94 -9.01
C ALA A 374 -33.55 15.91 -9.38
N SER A 375 -33.79 15.67 -10.68
CA SER A 375 -34.76 14.69 -11.18
C SER A 375 -34.21 13.28 -11.32
N MET A 376 -32.90 13.08 -11.12
CA MET A 376 -32.25 11.77 -11.23
C MET A 376 -32.56 10.91 -10.02
N SER A 377 -32.80 9.63 -10.26
CA SER A 377 -32.84 8.60 -9.23
C SER A 377 -31.49 8.42 -8.55
N ALA A 378 -31.45 7.78 -7.37
CA ALA A 378 -30.23 7.49 -6.65
C ALA A 378 -29.24 6.70 -7.55
N ARG A 379 -29.70 5.69 -8.27
CA ARG A 379 -28.89 4.93 -9.22
C ARG A 379 -28.28 5.79 -10.32
N GLU A 380 -29.09 6.64 -10.97
CA GLU A 380 -28.60 7.51 -12.04
C GLU A 380 -27.52 8.48 -11.54
N LYS A 381 -27.62 8.94 -10.28
CA LYS A 381 -26.56 9.76 -9.65
C LYS A 381 -25.27 8.98 -9.45
N VAL A 382 -25.34 7.70 -9.06
CA VAL A 382 -24.16 6.82 -9.00
C VAL A 382 -23.54 6.64 -10.37
N ASP A 383 -24.36 6.40 -11.40
CA ASP A 383 -23.89 6.28 -12.79
C ASP A 383 -23.17 7.56 -13.25
N VAL A 384 -23.63 8.74 -12.84
CA VAL A 384 -22.93 10.03 -13.08
C VAL A 384 -21.57 10.04 -12.38
N VAL A 385 -21.50 9.69 -11.10
CA VAL A 385 -20.24 9.67 -10.33
C VAL A 385 -19.23 8.70 -10.92
N GLN A 386 -19.68 7.54 -11.40
CA GLN A 386 -18.81 6.53 -11.99
C GLN A 386 -18.31 6.89 -13.40
N ASN A 387 -18.98 7.82 -14.11
CA ASN A 387 -18.63 8.23 -15.47
C ASN A 387 -17.97 9.63 -15.55
N LEU A 388 -17.77 10.30 -14.44
CA LEU A 388 -17.02 11.57 -14.33
C LEU A 388 -15.53 11.32 -14.04
#